data_7b1abee1003f3066d534f3ae06e9edbb
#
_entry.id   7b1abee1003f3066d534f3ae06e9edbb
#
_cell.length_a   1.000
_cell.length_b   1.000
_cell.length_c   1.000
_cell.angle_alpha   90.00
_cell.angle_beta   90.00
_cell.angle_gamma   90.00
#
_symmetry.space_group_name_H-M   'P 1'
#
loop_
_entity.id
_entity.type
_entity.pdbx_description
1 polymer ?
#
loop_
_entity_poly.entity_id
_entity_poly.type
_entity_poly.pdbx_seq_one_letter_code
_entity_poly.pdbx_strand_id
1 'polypeptide(L)'
;MAIQYLKKSPKTSSTDDSKTTGIVQDLLKDIESTKEKGCIELTKKFDKYEGEIIVSKERIEEIKRKLDQKTKDDVQFSHERVRKFAEAQLKNYGQDFEVELSKGLYAGQKLVPVNTAGCYVPGGRYAHIASAVMSVTTAKVAGVKNIIACSPPKEGMGAHPTIIYTADLCGADVILNLGGVPAIAAMTNGLFNNPPADIIVGPGNQFVDENKRILFGKVGIYLFAGPSEIGSIADSKADS
;
A
#
# COMPACT_ATOMS: atom_id res chain seq x y z
N MET A 1 9.62 33.97 30.06
CA MET A 1 8.82 32.89 30.66
C MET A 1 9.57 31.57 30.44
N ALA A 2 9.70 30.74 31.47
CA ALA A 2 10.31 29.43 31.31
C ALA A 2 9.30 28.46 30.65
N ILE A 3 9.79 27.63 29.74
CA ILE A 3 8.97 26.59 29.09
C ILE A 3 8.62 25.54 30.13
N GLN A 4 7.33 25.30 30.34
CA GLN A 4 6.83 24.25 31.22
C GLN A 4 6.42 23.05 30.37
N TYR A 5 7.04 21.89 30.57
CA TYR A 5 6.65 20.64 29.92
C TYR A 5 5.57 19.94 30.76
N LEU A 6 4.35 19.87 30.24
CA LEU A 6 3.24 19.13 30.88
C LEU A 6 3.41 17.62 30.73
N LYS A 7 3.97 17.19 29.60
CA LYS A 7 4.27 15.77 29.29
C LYS A 7 5.47 15.73 28.35
N LYS A 8 6.38 14.79 28.59
CA LYS A 8 7.47 14.49 27.66
C LYS A 8 7.20 13.14 27.01
N SER A 9 7.32 13.06 25.69
CA SER A 9 7.30 11.77 24.99
C SER A 9 8.53 10.95 25.39
N PRO A 10 8.40 9.65 25.65
CA PRO A 10 9.58 8.78 25.70
C PRO A 10 10.29 8.84 24.35
N LYS A 11 11.62 8.86 24.35
CA LYS A 11 12.38 8.74 23.09
C LYS A 11 11.93 7.47 22.40
N THR A 12 11.39 7.59 21.18
CA THR A 12 11.16 6.45 20.32
C THR A 12 12.51 5.86 19.94
N SER A 13 12.64 4.52 20.05
CA SER A 13 13.82 3.81 19.58
C SER A 13 14.11 4.19 18.13
N SER A 14 15.39 4.26 17.78
CA SER A 14 15.82 4.45 16.41
C SER A 14 15.19 3.40 15.49
N THR A 15 15.03 3.73 14.23
CA THR A 15 14.51 2.84 13.16
C THR A 15 15.36 1.57 12.95
N ASP A 16 16.47 1.44 13.65
CA ASP A 16 17.36 0.28 13.60
C ASP A 16 17.05 -0.66 14.77
N ASP A 17 15.98 -1.44 14.61
CA ASP A 17 15.60 -2.50 15.53
C ASP A 17 16.06 -3.85 14.96
N SER A 18 17.27 -4.28 15.34
CA SER A 18 17.85 -5.56 14.92
C SER A 18 16.94 -6.76 15.24
N LYS A 19 16.10 -6.65 16.25
CA LYS A 19 15.10 -7.67 16.61
C LYS A 19 13.99 -7.74 15.55
N THR A 20 13.46 -6.60 15.12
CA THR A 20 12.46 -6.54 14.05
C THR A 20 13.03 -7.08 12.74
N THR A 21 14.26 -6.71 12.41
CA THR A 21 14.98 -7.23 11.23
C THR A 21 15.08 -8.75 11.25
N GLY A 22 15.53 -9.34 12.38
CA GLY A 22 15.63 -10.79 12.53
C GLY A 22 14.30 -11.50 12.33
N ILE A 23 13.24 -11.00 12.97
CA ILE A 23 11.88 -11.57 12.82
C ILE A 23 11.42 -11.53 11.35
N VAL A 24 11.59 -10.40 10.67
CA VAL A 24 11.15 -10.26 9.27
C VAL A 24 11.97 -11.16 8.35
N GLN A 25 13.27 -11.28 8.55
CA GLN A 25 14.13 -12.18 7.77
C GLN A 25 13.70 -13.64 7.89
N ASP A 26 13.39 -14.09 9.11
CA ASP A 26 12.95 -15.47 9.35
C ASP A 26 11.59 -15.75 8.70
N LEU A 27 10.65 -14.81 8.79
CA LEU A 27 9.36 -14.92 8.12
C LEU A 27 9.50 -14.92 6.58
N LEU A 28 10.41 -14.12 6.04
CA LEU A 28 10.67 -14.11 4.59
C LEU A 28 11.29 -15.42 4.10
N LYS A 29 12.23 -16.00 4.84
CA LYS A 29 12.83 -17.32 4.53
C LYS A 29 11.75 -18.42 4.56
N ASP A 30 10.86 -18.39 5.54
CA ASP A 30 9.75 -19.33 5.64
C ASP A 30 8.84 -19.21 4.42
N ILE A 31 8.41 -17.99 4.07
CA ILE A 31 7.57 -17.77 2.88
C ILE A 31 8.31 -18.15 1.60
N GLU A 32 9.62 -17.91 1.50
CA GLU A 32 10.39 -18.27 0.31
C GLU A 32 10.37 -19.78 0.06
N SER A 33 10.43 -20.59 1.13
CA SER A 33 10.38 -22.04 1.06
C SER A 33 8.97 -22.60 0.87
N THR A 34 7.97 -22.02 1.53
CA THR A 34 6.59 -22.56 1.62
C THR A 34 5.61 -21.86 0.68
N LYS A 35 6.00 -20.71 0.08
CA LYS A 35 5.20 -19.93 -0.88
C LYS A 35 3.83 -19.52 -0.30
N GLU A 36 2.76 -19.78 -1.03
CA GLU A 36 1.39 -19.44 -0.66
C GLU A 36 0.95 -20.07 0.67
N LYS A 37 1.39 -21.31 0.91
CA LYS A 37 1.08 -22.02 2.15
C LYS A 37 1.59 -21.26 3.37
N GLY A 38 2.84 -20.77 3.33
CA GLY A 38 3.41 -19.98 4.41
C GLY A 38 2.65 -18.66 4.63
N CYS A 39 2.26 -17.97 3.55
CA CYS A 39 1.43 -16.77 3.67
C CYS A 39 0.09 -17.07 4.37
N ILE A 40 -0.58 -18.17 4.03
CA ILE A 40 -1.87 -18.58 4.63
C ILE A 40 -1.67 -18.91 6.12
N GLU A 41 -0.66 -19.70 6.46
CA GLU A 41 -0.36 -20.09 7.85
C GLU A 41 -0.04 -18.88 8.73
N LEU A 42 0.74 -17.93 8.20
CA LEU A 42 1.06 -16.68 8.91
C LEU A 42 -0.16 -15.78 9.06
N THR A 43 -1.02 -15.68 8.05
CA THR A 43 -2.28 -14.93 8.13
C THR A 43 -3.22 -15.56 9.17
N LYS A 44 -3.32 -16.89 9.22
CA LYS A 44 -4.05 -17.59 10.27
C LYS A 44 -3.48 -17.30 11.65
N LYS A 45 -2.15 -17.31 11.79
CA LYS A 45 -1.46 -17.10 13.07
C LYS A 45 -1.62 -15.68 13.60
N PHE A 46 -1.43 -14.66 12.73
CA PHE A 46 -1.34 -13.26 13.16
C PHE A 46 -2.67 -12.51 13.05
N ASP A 47 -3.44 -12.78 11.99
CA ASP A 47 -4.70 -12.07 11.72
C ASP A 47 -5.92 -12.92 12.11
N LYS A 48 -5.73 -14.20 12.54
CA LYS A 48 -6.78 -15.17 12.86
C LYS A 48 -7.79 -15.34 11.74
N TYR A 49 -7.32 -15.31 10.51
CA TYR A 49 -8.14 -15.40 9.33
C TYR A 49 -7.87 -16.70 8.58
N GLU A 50 -8.95 -17.45 8.31
CA GLU A 50 -8.93 -18.76 7.63
C GLU A 50 -9.75 -18.74 6.33
N GLY A 51 -10.22 -17.58 5.90
CA GLY A 51 -11.00 -17.46 4.67
C GLY A 51 -10.12 -17.37 3.41
N GLU A 52 -10.77 -17.12 2.29
CA GLU A 52 -10.10 -16.98 1.01
C GLU A 52 -9.16 -15.78 0.95
N ILE A 53 -7.95 -16.00 0.47
CA ILE A 53 -6.94 -14.94 0.33
C ILE A 53 -7.30 -13.99 -0.81
N ILE A 54 -7.74 -14.51 -1.94
CA ILE A 54 -8.19 -13.68 -3.07
C ILE A 54 -9.64 -13.26 -2.80
N VAL A 55 -9.91 -11.97 -2.84
CA VAL A 55 -11.28 -11.47 -2.73
C VAL A 55 -12.00 -11.75 -4.05
N SER A 56 -13.05 -12.57 -3.99
CA SER A 56 -13.80 -12.96 -5.18
C SER A 56 -14.66 -11.80 -5.73
N LYS A 57 -14.99 -11.85 -7.02
CA LYS A 57 -15.87 -10.86 -7.66
C LYS A 57 -17.26 -10.83 -7.01
N GLU A 58 -17.76 -11.99 -6.63
CA GLU A 58 -19.05 -12.14 -5.93
C GLU A 58 -19.03 -11.39 -4.60
N ARG A 59 -17.91 -11.50 -3.86
CA ARG A 59 -17.72 -10.77 -2.60
C ARG A 59 -17.66 -9.27 -2.81
N ILE A 60 -16.98 -8.80 -3.83
CA ILE A 60 -16.92 -7.37 -4.21
C ILE A 60 -18.34 -6.86 -4.52
N GLU A 61 -19.11 -7.58 -5.33
CA GLU A 61 -20.48 -7.19 -5.68
C GLU A 61 -21.44 -7.23 -4.47
N GLU A 62 -21.25 -8.17 -3.56
CA GLU A 62 -21.97 -8.19 -2.29
C GLU A 62 -21.69 -6.94 -1.45
N ILE A 63 -20.41 -6.56 -1.33
CA ILE A 63 -20.00 -5.37 -0.60
C ILE A 63 -20.59 -4.11 -1.25
N LYS A 64 -20.52 -3.99 -2.58
CA LYS A 64 -21.12 -2.88 -3.33
C LYS A 64 -22.61 -2.71 -3.02
N ARG A 65 -23.34 -3.80 -2.88
CA ARG A 65 -24.78 -3.75 -2.54
C ARG A 65 -25.05 -3.33 -1.11
N LYS A 66 -24.20 -3.79 -0.17
CA LYS A 66 -24.42 -3.58 1.28
C LYS A 66 -23.88 -2.27 1.82
N LEU A 67 -22.90 -1.67 1.15
CA LEU A 67 -22.28 -0.43 1.59
C LEU A 67 -23.28 0.72 1.47
N ASP A 68 -23.33 1.57 2.48
CA ASP A 68 -24.23 2.74 2.50
C ASP A 68 -23.82 3.78 1.44
N GLN A 69 -24.82 4.54 0.97
CA GLN A 69 -24.63 5.48 -0.12
C GLN A 69 -23.68 6.62 0.25
N LYS A 70 -23.75 7.11 1.49
CA LYS A 70 -22.87 8.18 1.96
C LYS A 70 -21.39 7.77 1.88
N THR A 71 -21.05 6.57 2.33
CA THR A 71 -19.69 6.05 2.23
C THR A 71 -19.23 5.93 0.78
N LYS A 72 -20.11 5.49 -0.14
CA LYS A 72 -19.78 5.42 -1.57
C LYS A 72 -19.52 6.80 -2.15
N ASP A 73 -20.35 7.78 -1.82
CA ASP A 73 -20.22 9.17 -2.30
C ASP A 73 -18.92 9.80 -1.78
N ASP A 74 -18.58 9.59 -0.51
CA ASP A 74 -17.33 10.09 0.11
C ASP A 74 -16.08 9.47 -0.56
N VAL A 75 -16.12 8.17 -0.86
CA VAL A 75 -15.03 7.49 -1.57
C VAL A 75 -14.92 7.99 -3.01
N GLN A 76 -16.04 8.09 -3.72
CA GLN A 76 -16.08 8.62 -5.09
C GLN A 76 -15.52 10.04 -5.15
N PHE A 77 -15.96 10.90 -4.23
CA PHE A 77 -15.47 12.26 -4.09
C PHE A 77 -13.94 12.32 -3.93
N SER A 78 -13.38 11.46 -3.09
CA SER A 78 -11.93 11.38 -2.85
C SER A 78 -11.19 10.87 -4.09
N HIS A 79 -11.71 9.79 -4.69
CA HIS A 79 -11.14 9.18 -5.90
C HIS A 79 -11.02 10.18 -7.06
N GLU A 80 -12.09 10.91 -7.36
CA GLU A 80 -12.12 11.88 -8.47
C GLU A 80 -11.06 12.98 -8.30
N ARG A 81 -10.83 13.45 -7.07
CA ARG A 81 -9.83 14.48 -6.78
C ARG A 81 -8.41 13.98 -6.92
N VAL A 82 -8.13 12.81 -6.35
CA VAL A 82 -6.82 12.18 -6.47
C VAL A 82 -6.53 11.86 -7.94
N ARG A 83 -7.50 11.32 -8.66
CA ARG A 83 -7.37 11.01 -10.09
C ARG A 83 -7.06 12.25 -10.91
N LYS A 84 -7.85 13.32 -10.74
CA LYS A 84 -7.65 14.60 -11.45
C LYS A 84 -6.27 15.19 -11.16
N PHE A 85 -5.79 15.10 -9.92
CA PHE A 85 -4.48 15.59 -9.55
C PHE A 85 -3.36 14.73 -10.17
N ALA A 86 -3.49 13.40 -10.09
CA ALA A 86 -2.53 12.47 -10.69
C ALA A 86 -2.44 12.62 -12.22
N GLU A 87 -3.56 12.81 -12.91
CA GLU A 87 -3.60 13.11 -14.36
C GLU A 87 -2.88 14.41 -14.68
N ALA A 88 -3.05 15.45 -13.85
CA ALA A 88 -2.34 16.71 -14.00
C ALA A 88 -0.83 16.56 -13.76
N GLN A 89 -0.43 15.77 -12.76
CA GLN A 89 0.97 15.45 -12.51
C GLN A 89 1.59 14.72 -13.71
N LEU A 90 0.94 13.67 -14.20
CA LEU A 90 1.43 12.89 -15.34
C LEU A 90 1.63 13.78 -16.58
N LYS A 91 0.69 14.68 -16.83
CA LYS A 91 0.81 15.66 -17.93
C LYS A 91 2.02 16.59 -17.78
N ASN A 92 2.40 16.92 -16.53
CA ASN A 92 3.51 17.82 -16.24
C ASN A 92 4.88 17.12 -16.13
N TYR A 93 4.93 15.79 -16.02
CA TYR A 93 6.22 15.06 -16.05
C TYR A 93 6.92 15.12 -17.42
N GLY A 94 6.28 15.71 -18.40
CA GLY A 94 6.77 15.87 -19.75
C GLY A 94 6.24 14.77 -20.67
N GLN A 95 6.41 15.04 -21.95
CA GLN A 95 6.13 14.07 -23.00
C GLN A 95 7.43 13.37 -23.39
N ASP A 96 7.30 12.23 -24.03
CA ASP A 96 8.43 11.62 -24.72
C ASP A 96 9.01 12.64 -25.67
N PHE A 97 10.33 12.78 -25.67
CA PHE A 97 11.03 13.66 -26.61
C PHE A 97 12.30 13.01 -27.13
N GLU A 98 12.69 13.42 -28.32
CA GLU A 98 13.95 13.05 -28.94
C GLU A 98 14.55 14.30 -29.59
N VAL A 99 15.86 14.48 -29.47
CA VAL A 99 16.60 15.59 -30.05
C VAL A 99 17.89 15.10 -30.74
N GLU A 100 18.16 15.59 -31.93
CA GLU A 100 19.41 15.33 -32.63
C GLU A 100 20.51 16.21 -32.03
N LEU A 101 21.50 15.57 -31.38
CA LEU A 101 22.63 16.25 -30.75
C LEU A 101 23.74 16.58 -31.77
N SER A 102 23.92 15.75 -32.77
CA SER A 102 24.74 15.91 -33.94
C SER A 102 24.24 15.02 -35.06
N LYS A 103 24.69 15.22 -36.28
CA LYS A 103 24.21 14.47 -37.44
C LYS A 103 24.22 12.95 -37.19
N GLY A 104 23.04 12.35 -37.12
CA GLY A 104 22.83 10.91 -36.88
C GLY A 104 22.95 10.47 -35.42
N LEU A 105 23.13 11.37 -34.45
CA LEU A 105 23.16 11.08 -33.02
C LEU A 105 21.94 11.69 -32.34
N TYR A 106 21.05 10.83 -31.84
CA TYR A 106 19.81 11.21 -31.19
C TYR A 106 19.85 10.82 -29.71
N ALA A 107 19.31 11.67 -28.85
CA ALA A 107 19.06 11.39 -27.45
C ALA A 107 17.64 11.79 -27.09
N GLY A 108 17.00 11.06 -26.19
CA GLY A 108 15.62 11.32 -25.81
C GLY A 108 15.26 10.76 -24.46
N GLN A 109 14.03 11.00 -24.05
CA GLN A 109 13.43 10.49 -22.84
C GLN A 109 12.08 9.86 -23.18
N LYS A 110 11.81 8.72 -22.58
CA LYS A 110 10.54 8.03 -22.71
C LYS A 110 10.00 7.66 -21.34
N LEU A 111 8.74 7.95 -21.08
CA LEU A 111 8.04 7.52 -19.88
C LEU A 111 7.48 6.11 -20.10
N VAL A 112 7.96 5.16 -19.32
CA VAL A 112 7.51 3.77 -19.39
C VAL A 112 6.90 3.39 -18.05
N PRO A 113 5.59 3.06 -17.97
CA PRO A 113 4.99 2.59 -16.75
C PRO A 113 5.58 1.23 -16.36
N VAL A 114 5.65 0.95 -15.07
CA VAL A 114 5.93 -0.39 -14.57
C VAL A 114 4.79 -1.33 -14.95
N ASN A 115 5.04 -2.64 -15.04
CA ASN A 115 4.00 -3.60 -15.41
C ASN A 115 3.06 -3.91 -14.25
N THR A 116 3.59 -4.04 -13.04
CA THR A 116 2.84 -4.48 -11.86
C THR A 116 3.15 -3.62 -10.65
N ALA A 117 2.13 -3.07 -10.02
CA ALA A 117 2.22 -2.35 -8.75
C ALA A 117 1.54 -3.13 -7.63
N GLY A 118 2.25 -3.29 -6.51
CA GLY A 118 1.71 -3.81 -5.27
C GLY A 118 1.33 -2.66 -4.33
N CYS A 119 0.04 -2.53 -4.03
CA CYS A 119 -0.53 -1.48 -3.18
C CYS A 119 -0.87 -2.05 -1.80
N TYR A 120 -0.05 -1.76 -0.80
CA TYR A 120 -0.35 -2.13 0.57
C TYR A 120 -1.27 -1.09 1.23
N VAL A 121 -2.43 -1.55 1.73
CA VAL A 121 -3.42 -0.70 2.38
C VAL A 121 -3.58 -1.11 3.84
N PRO A 122 -3.15 -0.31 4.82
CA PRO A 122 -3.34 -0.63 6.22
C PRO A 122 -4.83 -0.76 6.57
N GLY A 123 -5.19 -1.74 7.42
CA GLY A 123 -6.59 -2.02 7.77
C GLY A 123 -6.80 -2.56 9.19
N GLY A 124 -5.72 -2.65 10.00
CA GLY A 124 -5.78 -3.34 11.29
C GLY A 124 -6.65 -2.63 12.33
N ARG A 125 -6.32 -1.41 12.72
CA ARG A 125 -7.06 -0.66 13.74
C ARG A 125 -8.29 0.03 13.17
N TYR A 126 -8.18 0.66 12.01
CA TYR A 126 -9.25 1.31 11.26
C TYR A 126 -8.99 1.18 9.75
N ALA A 127 -10.01 1.41 8.95
CA ALA A 127 -9.91 1.30 7.50
C ALA A 127 -9.19 2.53 6.91
N HIS A 128 -7.99 2.32 6.35
CA HIS A 128 -7.22 3.38 5.69
C HIS A 128 -7.69 3.59 4.23
N ILE A 129 -8.92 4.08 4.06
CA ILE A 129 -9.53 4.29 2.74
C ILE A 129 -8.66 5.22 1.88
N ALA A 130 -8.13 6.29 2.48
CA ALA A 130 -7.26 7.23 1.77
C ALA A 130 -6.02 6.56 1.17
N SER A 131 -5.43 5.57 1.85
CA SER A 131 -4.28 4.83 1.32
C SER A 131 -4.65 4.01 0.08
N ALA A 132 -5.84 3.41 0.06
CA ALA A 132 -6.33 2.70 -1.13
C ALA A 132 -6.54 3.67 -2.30
N VAL A 133 -7.22 4.80 -2.06
CA VAL A 133 -7.44 5.84 -3.08
C VAL A 133 -6.10 6.34 -3.62
N MET A 134 -5.17 6.70 -2.75
CA MET A 134 -3.89 7.31 -3.15
C MET A 134 -3.00 6.34 -3.93
N SER A 135 -2.90 5.08 -3.50
CA SER A 135 -1.99 4.12 -4.14
C SER A 135 -2.55 3.52 -5.42
N VAL A 136 -3.81 3.05 -5.39
CA VAL A 136 -4.43 2.37 -6.54
C VAL A 136 -4.75 3.34 -7.66
N THR A 137 -5.32 4.52 -7.35
CA THR A 137 -5.66 5.52 -8.37
C THR A 137 -4.42 6.04 -9.09
N THR A 138 -3.35 6.35 -8.35
CA THR A 138 -2.11 6.85 -8.97
C THR A 138 -1.43 5.79 -9.84
N ALA A 139 -1.42 4.52 -9.42
CA ALA A 139 -0.94 3.43 -10.24
C ALA A 139 -1.77 3.28 -11.54
N LYS A 140 -3.11 3.40 -11.45
CA LYS A 140 -4.00 3.33 -12.62
C LYS A 140 -3.76 4.47 -13.60
N VAL A 141 -3.63 5.70 -13.10
CA VAL A 141 -3.33 6.89 -13.92
C VAL A 141 -1.95 6.80 -14.57
N ALA A 142 -0.97 6.23 -13.86
CA ALA A 142 0.37 5.99 -14.40
C ALA A 142 0.41 4.95 -15.53
N GLY A 143 -0.69 4.26 -15.82
CA GLY A 143 -0.76 3.26 -16.88
C GLY A 143 -0.25 1.88 -16.49
N VAL A 144 -0.14 1.59 -15.19
CA VAL A 144 0.22 0.26 -14.69
C VAL A 144 -0.82 -0.78 -15.12
N LYS A 145 -0.35 -1.91 -15.66
CA LYS A 145 -1.23 -2.94 -16.23
C LYS A 145 -1.86 -3.85 -15.16
N ASN A 146 -1.08 -4.19 -14.12
CA ASN A 146 -1.51 -5.09 -13.06
C ASN A 146 -1.39 -4.37 -11.72
N ILE A 147 -2.49 -4.17 -11.04
CA ILE A 147 -2.54 -3.49 -9.75
C ILE A 147 -3.08 -4.45 -8.70
N ILE A 148 -2.22 -4.84 -7.77
CA ILE A 148 -2.53 -5.77 -6.69
C ILE A 148 -2.69 -4.97 -5.41
N ALA A 149 -3.88 -4.98 -4.80
CA ALA A 149 -4.11 -4.37 -3.50
C ALA A 149 -4.10 -5.43 -2.40
N CYS A 150 -3.36 -5.19 -1.31
CA CYS A 150 -3.38 -6.05 -0.12
C CYS A 150 -3.83 -5.25 1.10
N SER A 151 -4.69 -5.86 1.92
CA SER A 151 -5.07 -5.28 3.21
C SER A 151 -5.20 -6.38 4.27
N PRO A 152 -4.75 -6.11 5.52
CA PRO A 152 -4.89 -7.07 6.60
C PRO A 152 -6.33 -7.51 6.79
N PRO A 153 -6.62 -8.80 6.82
CA PRO A 153 -7.94 -9.31 7.14
C PRO A 153 -8.23 -9.18 8.63
N LYS A 154 -9.51 -9.25 8.97
CA LYS A 154 -10.01 -9.44 10.32
C LYS A 154 -10.72 -10.78 10.40
N GLU A 155 -10.71 -11.39 11.60
CA GLU A 155 -11.38 -12.65 11.88
C GLU A 155 -12.82 -12.68 11.33
N GLY A 156 -13.14 -13.69 10.55
CA GLY A 156 -14.48 -13.92 9.97
C GLY A 156 -14.93 -12.91 8.89
N MET A 157 -14.13 -11.87 8.57
CA MET A 157 -14.57 -10.79 7.68
C MET A 157 -13.72 -10.67 6.41
N GLY A 158 -12.43 -10.95 6.49
CA GLY A 158 -11.43 -10.55 5.49
C GLY A 158 -11.01 -9.09 5.65
N ALA A 159 -10.48 -8.47 4.61
CA ALA A 159 -10.18 -7.05 4.59
C ALA A 159 -11.45 -6.22 4.76
N HIS A 160 -11.30 -5.01 5.30
CA HIS A 160 -12.45 -4.16 5.60
C HIS A 160 -13.29 -3.88 4.33
N PRO A 161 -14.63 -4.05 4.37
CA PRO A 161 -15.49 -3.91 3.18
C PRO A 161 -15.29 -2.60 2.42
N THR A 162 -15.13 -1.48 3.13
CA THR A 162 -14.89 -0.19 2.50
C THR A 162 -13.53 -0.12 1.80
N ILE A 163 -12.47 -0.81 2.30
CA ILE A 163 -11.18 -0.89 1.61
C ILE A 163 -11.32 -1.71 0.33
N ILE A 164 -12.03 -2.85 0.38
CA ILE A 164 -12.29 -3.68 -0.80
C ILE A 164 -13.04 -2.88 -1.86
N TYR A 165 -14.12 -2.21 -1.47
CA TYR A 165 -14.90 -1.33 -2.35
C TYR A 165 -14.03 -0.25 -2.98
N THR A 166 -13.22 0.42 -2.16
CA THR A 166 -12.35 1.52 -2.63
C THR A 166 -11.28 1.02 -3.59
N ALA A 167 -10.62 -0.08 -3.28
CA ALA A 167 -9.60 -0.65 -4.15
C ALA A 167 -10.18 -1.04 -5.52
N ASP A 168 -11.35 -1.68 -5.54
CA ASP A 168 -12.06 -2.03 -6.77
C ASP A 168 -12.49 -0.78 -7.57
N LEU A 169 -13.11 0.21 -6.91
CA LEU A 169 -13.50 1.48 -7.54
C LEU A 169 -12.30 2.21 -8.17
N CYS A 170 -11.16 2.21 -7.50
CA CYS A 170 -9.94 2.86 -7.98
C CYS A 170 -9.22 2.08 -9.08
N GLY A 171 -9.63 0.84 -9.34
CA GLY A 171 -9.16 0.02 -10.45
C GLY A 171 -8.08 -1.00 -10.10
N ALA A 172 -8.07 -1.55 -8.87
CA ALA A 172 -7.27 -2.73 -8.56
C ALA A 172 -7.77 -3.95 -9.34
N ASP A 173 -6.84 -4.71 -9.93
CA ASP A 173 -7.16 -5.90 -10.70
C ASP A 173 -7.35 -7.12 -9.79
N VAL A 174 -6.61 -7.16 -8.68
CA VAL A 174 -6.72 -8.21 -7.65
C VAL A 174 -6.65 -7.57 -6.26
N ILE A 175 -7.46 -8.09 -5.35
CA ILE A 175 -7.46 -7.69 -3.93
C ILE A 175 -7.19 -8.93 -3.09
N LEU A 176 -6.18 -8.84 -2.20
CA LEU A 176 -5.76 -9.94 -1.34
C LEU A 176 -6.03 -9.62 0.13
N ASN A 177 -6.62 -10.57 0.84
CA ASN A 177 -6.80 -10.60 2.28
C ASN A 177 -5.49 -11.00 2.97
N LEU A 178 -4.46 -10.15 2.85
CA LEU A 178 -3.14 -10.35 3.42
C LEU A 178 -2.64 -9.10 4.12
N GLY A 179 -2.04 -9.27 5.30
CA GLY A 179 -1.42 -8.20 6.07
C GLY A 179 0.08 -8.41 6.28
N GLY A 180 0.76 -7.37 6.80
CA GLY A 180 2.13 -7.47 7.28
C GLY A 180 3.15 -8.02 6.27
N VAL A 181 4.04 -8.86 6.78
CA VAL A 181 5.11 -9.51 5.97
C VAL A 181 4.55 -10.39 4.87
N PRO A 182 3.54 -11.25 5.09
CA PRO A 182 2.92 -12.06 4.05
C PRO A 182 2.43 -11.27 2.84
N ALA A 183 1.82 -10.10 3.05
CA ALA A 183 1.30 -9.26 1.97
C ALA A 183 2.42 -8.76 1.04
N ILE A 184 3.48 -8.18 1.62
CA ILE A 184 4.61 -7.65 0.84
C ILE A 184 5.35 -8.79 0.13
N ALA A 185 5.59 -9.91 0.83
CA ALA A 185 6.25 -11.07 0.24
C ALA A 185 5.43 -11.69 -0.91
N ALA A 186 4.11 -11.78 -0.75
CA ALA A 186 3.22 -12.31 -1.80
C ALA A 186 3.25 -11.44 -3.06
N MET A 187 3.15 -10.13 -2.92
CA MET A 187 3.24 -9.20 -4.05
C MET A 187 4.61 -9.24 -4.72
N THR A 188 5.70 -9.25 -3.93
CA THR A 188 7.07 -9.28 -4.47
C THR A 188 7.39 -10.59 -5.20
N ASN A 189 6.87 -11.72 -4.74
CA ASN A 189 7.18 -13.03 -5.31
C ASN A 189 6.12 -13.53 -6.32
N GLY A 190 5.08 -12.74 -6.61
CA GLY A 190 4.05 -13.14 -7.57
C GLY A 190 3.22 -14.35 -7.11
N LEU A 191 2.81 -14.37 -5.84
CA LEU A 191 2.00 -15.46 -5.29
C LEU A 191 0.51 -15.22 -5.55
N PHE A 192 -0.31 -16.27 -5.38
CA PHE A 192 -1.76 -16.25 -5.59
C PHE A 192 -2.15 -15.89 -7.04
N ASN A 193 -1.44 -16.50 -7.99
CA ASN A 193 -1.63 -16.31 -9.43
C ASN A 193 -1.47 -14.86 -9.92
N ASN A 194 -0.70 -14.05 -9.21
CA ASN A 194 -0.38 -12.69 -9.62
C ASN A 194 1.02 -12.62 -10.23
N PRO A 195 1.28 -11.71 -11.17
CA PRO A 195 2.66 -11.41 -11.56
C PRO A 195 3.41 -10.77 -10.39
N PRO A 196 4.75 -10.97 -10.28
CA PRO A 196 5.55 -10.27 -9.28
C PRO A 196 5.47 -8.76 -9.49
N ALA A 197 5.38 -8.02 -8.39
CA ALA A 197 5.34 -6.57 -8.43
C ALA A 197 6.70 -5.99 -8.81
N ASP A 198 6.70 -4.99 -9.68
CA ASP A 198 7.88 -4.19 -9.99
C ASP A 198 8.13 -3.12 -8.93
N ILE A 199 7.05 -2.65 -8.29
CA ILE A 199 7.10 -1.64 -7.23
C ILE A 199 6.07 -1.93 -6.15
N ILE A 200 6.45 -1.69 -4.89
CA ILE A 200 5.54 -1.73 -3.72
C ILE A 200 5.32 -0.32 -3.21
N VAL A 201 4.05 0.04 -3.04
CA VAL A 201 3.62 1.34 -2.50
C VAL A 201 2.68 1.16 -1.31
N GLY A 202 2.51 2.19 -0.53
CA GLY A 202 1.61 2.23 0.63
C GLY A 202 2.36 2.23 1.96
N PRO A 203 1.79 2.89 3.00
CA PRO A 203 2.36 2.93 4.36
C PRO A 203 2.09 1.63 5.10
N GLY A 204 2.88 1.36 6.14
CA GLY A 204 2.69 0.19 6.97
C GLY A 204 3.19 0.39 8.40
N ASN A 205 3.21 -0.69 9.18
CA ASN A 205 3.87 -0.71 10.48
C ASN A 205 5.35 -1.05 10.33
N GLN A 206 6.10 -1.03 11.42
CA GLN A 206 7.54 -1.33 11.45
C GLN A 206 7.93 -2.64 10.74
N PHE A 207 7.09 -3.69 10.80
CA PHE A 207 7.36 -4.96 10.11
C PHE A 207 7.18 -4.85 8.60
N VAL A 208 6.19 -4.08 8.14
CA VAL A 208 5.98 -3.80 6.72
C VAL A 208 7.12 -2.95 6.17
N ASP A 209 7.55 -1.94 6.92
CA ASP A 209 8.64 -1.05 6.48
C ASP A 209 9.98 -1.78 6.46
N GLU A 210 10.26 -2.62 7.47
CA GLU A 210 11.47 -3.45 7.49
C GLU A 210 11.46 -4.50 6.37
N ASN A 211 10.30 -5.10 6.09
CA ASN A 211 10.15 -6.01 4.95
C ASN A 211 10.47 -5.32 3.61
N LYS A 212 9.95 -4.11 3.41
CA LYS A 212 10.29 -3.30 2.24
C LYS A 212 11.79 -3.02 2.16
N ARG A 213 12.42 -2.70 3.29
CA ARG A 213 13.86 -2.44 3.37
C ARG A 213 14.67 -3.65 2.92
N ILE A 214 14.33 -4.84 3.42
CA ILE A 214 15.04 -6.10 3.10
C ILE A 214 14.85 -6.46 1.62
N LEU A 215 13.67 -6.21 1.06
CA LEU A 215 13.34 -6.54 -0.33
C LEU A 215 13.72 -5.45 -1.34
N PHE A 216 14.20 -4.30 -0.87
CA PHE A 216 14.70 -3.25 -1.76
C PHE A 216 15.84 -3.77 -2.64
N GLY A 217 15.75 -3.50 -3.94
CA GLY A 217 16.65 -4.05 -4.95
C GLY A 217 16.11 -5.30 -5.66
N LYS A 218 15.30 -6.13 -4.97
CA LYS A 218 14.51 -7.19 -5.60
C LYS A 218 13.20 -6.64 -6.19
N VAL A 219 12.63 -5.65 -5.52
CA VAL A 219 11.43 -4.91 -5.95
C VAL A 219 11.66 -3.42 -5.70
N GLY A 220 11.09 -2.56 -6.54
CA GLY A 220 11.10 -1.11 -6.32
C GLY A 220 10.26 -0.76 -5.08
N ILE A 221 10.76 0.15 -4.26
CA ILE A 221 10.05 0.65 -3.08
C ILE A 221 9.88 2.16 -3.22
N TYR A 222 8.64 2.63 -3.13
CA TYR A 222 8.35 4.05 -3.28
C TYR A 222 8.96 4.89 -2.14
N LEU A 223 8.79 4.45 -0.87
CA LEU A 223 9.26 5.19 0.29
C LEU A 223 9.45 4.24 1.49
N PHE A 224 10.51 4.45 2.25
CA PHE A 224 10.65 3.93 3.60
C PHE A 224 10.07 4.98 4.56
N ALA A 225 8.84 4.76 5.02
CA ALA A 225 8.22 5.63 6.00
C ALA A 225 8.89 5.37 7.36
N GLY A 226 9.58 6.37 7.88
CA GLY A 226 10.08 6.34 9.26
C GLY A 226 8.96 6.60 10.27
N PRO A 227 9.27 6.66 11.57
CA PRO A 227 8.33 7.05 12.60
C PRO A 227 7.74 8.42 12.27
N SER A 228 6.40 8.53 12.33
CA SER A 228 5.71 9.81 12.13
C SER A 228 5.67 10.58 13.44
N GLU A 229 6.08 11.85 13.40
CA GLU A 229 5.96 12.79 14.48
C GLU A 229 4.83 13.78 14.17
N ILE A 230 4.03 14.10 15.17
CA ILE A 230 2.95 15.08 15.06
C ILE A 230 3.21 16.18 16.06
N GLY A 231 3.35 17.42 15.59
CA GLY A 231 3.38 18.63 16.40
C GLY A 231 2.01 19.29 16.38
N SER A 232 1.45 19.60 17.55
CA SER A 232 0.21 20.36 17.67
C SER A 232 0.50 21.66 18.43
N ILE A 233 0.05 22.77 17.86
CA ILE A 233 0.07 24.08 18.53
C ILE A 233 -1.38 24.46 18.76
N ALA A 234 -1.75 24.64 20.02
CA ALA A 234 -3.10 25.00 20.42
C ALA A 234 -3.08 26.19 21.36
N ASP A 235 -4.02 27.10 21.23
CA ASP A 235 -4.29 28.20 22.16
C ASP A 235 -5.56 27.92 22.99
N SER A 236 -5.96 28.88 23.81
CA SER A 236 -7.15 28.75 24.65
C SER A 236 -8.50 28.70 23.90
N LYS A 237 -8.49 28.86 22.57
CA LYS A 237 -9.68 28.83 21.71
C LYS A 237 -9.69 27.60 20.79
N ALA A 238 -8.66 26.74 20.87
CA ALA A 238 -8.61 25.51 20.09
C ALA A 238 -9.64 24.50 20.61
N ASP A 239 -10.32 23.80 19.70
CA ASP A 239 -11.18 22.67 20.04
C ASP A 239 -10.32 21.49 20.53
N SER A 240 -10.81 20.77 21.56
CA SER A 240 -10.11 19.67 22.23
C SER A 240 -10.39 18.30 21.59
#